data_7a77bb5395c94f5bb84db9005663a2a7
#
_entry.id   7a77bb5395c94f5bb84db9005663a2a7
#
_cell.length_a   1.000
_cell.length_b   1.000
_cell.length_c   1.000
_cell.angle_alpha   90.00
_cell.angle_beta   90.00
_cell.angle_gamma   90.00
#
_symmetry.space_group_name_H-M   'P 1'
#
loop_
_entity.id
_entity.type
_entity.pdbx_description
1 polymer ?
#
loop_
_entity_poly.entity_id
_entity_poly.type
_entity_poly.pdbx_seq_one_letter_code
_entity_poly.pdbx_strand_id
1 'polypeptide(L)'
;GTPLACSVSEAGQKKGIVMVTMKEKGNISTEVLPLTPLRQVRVIKGEFQEVLSQACEDYVTVVLIDKEDLDVIDLKDRLRNAFPYLLEIRRERERRAEYKRQSRKIEELDPFELCCSFLGEHMDEEEREMLLDVISSVQGVK
;
A
#
# COMPACT_ATOMS: atom_id res chain seq x y z
N GLY A 1 -1.02 19.44 -13.36
CA GLY A 1 -1.56 18.81 -12.17
C GLY A 1 -3.04 19.15 -11.98
N THR A 2 -3.74 18.40 -11.15
CA THR A 2 -5.14 18.65 -10.80
C THR A 2 -5.25 19.75 -9.73
N PRO A 3 -6.27 20.62 -9.77
CA PRO A 3 -6.45 21.69 -8.78
C PRO A 3 -6.81 21.14 -7.38
N LEU A 4 -7.37 19.95 -7.32
CA LEU A 4 -7.73 19.23 -6.09
C LEU A 4 -7.08 17.86 -6.08
N ALA A 5 -6.92 17.26 -4.90
CA ALA A 5 -6.51 15.87 -4.78
C ALA A 5 -7.66 14.96 -5.26
N CYS A 6 -7.42 14.16 -6.31
CA CYS A 6 -8.38 13.24 -6.90
C CYS A 6 -8.08 11.78 -6.54
N SER A 7 -7.00 11.52 -5.85
CA SER A 7 -6.62 10.18 -5.41
C SER A 7 -5.93 10.18 -4.04
N VAL A 8 -5.93 9.03 -3.39
CA VAL A 8 -5.27 8.82 -2.08
C VAL A 8 -3.75 9.04 -2.18
N SER A 9 -3.14 8.78 -3.34
CA SER A 9 -1.71 9.03 -3.56
C SER A 9 -1.35 10.52 -3.54
N GLU A 10 -2.33 11.39 -3.69
CA GLU A 10 -2.17 12.85 -3.63
C GLU A 10 -2.47 13.42 -2.23
N ALA A 11 -2.76 12.56 -1.26
CA ALA A 11 -2.99 12.96 0.12
C ALA A 11 -1.77 13.73 0.66
N GLY A 12 -2.00 14.88 1.25
CA GLY A 12 -0.94 15.74 1.77
C GLY A 12 -0.25 16.63 0.73
N GLN A 13 -0.57 16.56 -0.57
CA GLN A 13 -0.04 17.47 -1.56
C GLN A 13 -0.67 18.86 -1.39
N LYS A 14 0.18 19.89 -1.37
CA LYS A 14 -0.28 21.27 -1.41
C LYS A 14 -0.64 21.67 -2.83
N LYS A 15 -1.91 21.88 -3.09
CA LYS A 15 -2.41 22.31 -4.40
C LYS A 15 -2.44 23.85 -4.50
N GLY A 16 -2.20 24.37 -5.69
CA GLY A 16 -2.17 25.80 -5.91
C GLY A 16 -2.26 26.16 -7.38
N ILE A 17 -2.50 27.44 -7.64
CA ILE A 17 -2.49 28.04 -8.98
C ILE A 17 -1.27 28.94 -9.05
N VAL A 18 -0.55 28.88 -10.15
CA VAL A 18 0.54 29.82 -10.43
C VAL A 18 -0.01 30.99 -11.21
N MET A 19 -0.02 32.17 -10.58
CA MET A 19 -0.33 33.43 -11.26
C MET A 19 0.96 33.99 -11.86
N VAL A 20 0.93 34.22 -13.17
CA VAL A 20 2.07 34.81 -13.91
C VAL A 20 1.69 36.20 -14.36
N THR A 21 2.40 37.20 -13.89
CA THR A 21 2.23 38.58 -14.33
C THR A 21 3.35 38.93 -15.30
N MET A 22 2.99 39.24 -16.54
CA MET A 22 3.92 39.68 -17.58
C MET A 22 3.79 41.21 -17.74
N LYS A 23 4.89 41.89 -17.59
CA LYS A 23 4.97 43.35 -17.84
C LYS A 23 5.78 43.61 -19.11
N GLU A 24 6.72 44.56 -19.06
CA GLU A 24 7.63 44.81 -20.19
C GLU A 24 8.54 43.64 -20.46
N LYS A 25 9.14 43.61 -21.66
CA LYS A 25 9.98 42.49 -22.12
C LYS A 25 11.07 42.14 -21.10
N GLY A 26 10.99 40.90 -20.60
CA GLY A 26 11.94 40.37 -19.59
C GLY A 26 11.50 40.55 -18.12
N ASN A 27 10.40 41.28 -17.85
CA ASN A 27 9.88 41.47 -16.51
C ASN A 27 8.65 40.52 -16.27
N ILE A 28 8.94 39.34 -15.73
CA ILE A 28 7.92 38.32 -15.41
C ILE A 28 7.99 38.08 -13.90
N SER A 29 6.84 38.15 -13.23
CA SER A 29 6.69 37.74 -11.83
C SER A 29 5.73 36.58 -11.72
N THR A 30 6.04 35.65 -10.82
CA THR A 30 5.20 34.46 -10.54
C THR A 30 4.83 34.44 -9.07
N GLU A 31 3.58 34.14 -8.81
CA GLU A 31 3.03 33.97 -7.45
C GLU A 31 2.24 32.68 -7.38
N VAL A 32 2.43 31.90 -6.31
CA VAL A 32 1.66 30.66 -6.08
C VAL A 32 0.52 30.97 -5.12
N LEU A 33 -0.70 30.87 -5.63
CA LEU A 33 -1.92 31.03 -4.85
C LEU A 33 -2.35 29.64 -4.34
N PRO A 34 -2.34 29.38 -3.02
CA PRO A 34 -2.73 28.09 -2.49
C PRO A 34 -4.23 27.83 -2.67
N LEU A 35 -4.59 26.63 -3.05
CA LEU A 35 -5.97 26.16 -3.11
C LEU A 35 -6.30 25.38 -1.84
N THR A 36 -7.34 25.83 -1.15
CA THR A 36 -7.87 25.13 0.03
C THR A 36 -9.16 24.42 -0.35
N PRO A 37 -9.17 23.09 -0.45
CA PRO A 37 -10.39 22.34 -0.73
C PRO A 37 -11.34 22.36 0.46
N LEU A 38 -12.65 22.21 0.21
CA LEU A 38 -13.66 22.08 1.25
C LEU A 38 -13.39 20.85 2.14
N ARG A 39 -12.93 19.76 1.55
CA ARG A 39 -12.51 18.52 2.22
C ARG A 39 -11.19 18.07 1.64
N GLN A 40 -10.27 17.69 2.49
CA GLN A 40 -8.97 17.16 2.09
C GLN A 40 -9.03 15.65 1.91
N VAL A 41 -8.12 15.10 1.11
CA VAL A 41 -7.86 13.66 1.09
C VAL A 41 -6.77 13.37 2.10
N ARG A 42 -7.04 12.50 3.07
CA ARG A 42 -6.11 12.14 4.14
C ARG A 42 -5.90 10.64 4.23
N VAL A 43 -4.72 10.25 4.67
CA VAL A 43 -4.41 8.90 5.12
C VAL A 43 -4.12 8.97 6.62
N ILE A 44 -4.95 8.31 7.43
CA ILE A 44 -4.79 8.23 8.88
C ILE A 44 -4.31 6.84 9.22
N LYS A 45 -3.13 6.74 9.82
CA LYS A 45 -2.51 5.47 10.20
C LYS A 45 -2.32 5.44 11.72
N GLY A 46 -2.74 4.35 12.36
CA GLY A 46 -2.60 4.17 13.80
C GLY A 46 -3.38 2.95 14.30
N GLU A 47 -3.36 2.77 15.61
CA GLU A 47 -4.25 1.81 16.29
C GLU A 47 -5.70 2.31 16.25
N PHE A 48 -6.65 1.39 16.33
CA PHE A 48 -8.07 1.68 16.16
C PHE A 48 -8.58 2.84 17.04
N GLN A 49 -8.20 2.87 18.32
CA GLN A 49 -8.62 3.92 19.25
C GLN A 49 -7.98 5.29 18.91
N GLU A 50 -6.71 5.28 18.51
CA GLU A 50 -6.00 6.48 18.07
C GLU A 50 -6.62 7.07 16.80
N VAL A 51 -6.95 6.21 15.85
CA VAL A 51 -7.62 6.62 14.61
C VAL A 51 -8.99 7.23 14.90
N LEU A 52 -9.80 6.63 15.79
CA LEU A 52 -11.10 7.17 16.17
C LEU A 52 -11.02 8.55 16.83
N SER A 53 -9.94 8.84 17.56
CA SER A 53 -9.74 10.15 18.18
C SER A 53 -9.52 11.29 17.18
N GLN A 54 -9.20 10.97 15.92
CA GLN A 54 -8.96 11.92 14.84
C GLN A 54 -10.19 12.13 13.93
N ALA A 55 -11.39 11.88 14.42
CA ALA A 55 -12.65 12.03 13.69
C ALA A 55 -12.72 13.37 12.92
N CYS A 56 -13.11 13.34 11.67
CA CYS A 56 -13.20 14.53 10.81
C CYS A 56 -14.13 14.29 9.60
N GLU A 57 -14.48 15.37 8.92
CA GLU A 57 -15.31 15.36 7.71
C GLU A 57 -14.49 15.37 6.40
N ASP A 58 -13.23 15.00 6.43
CA ASP A 58 -12.39 14.86 5.24
C ASP A 58 -12.60 13.50 4.56
N TYR A 59 -12.11 13.36 3.32
CA TYR A 59 -12.04 12.07 2.64
C TYR A 59 -10.89 11.26 3.22
N VAL A 60 -11.20 10.19 3.96
CA VAL A 60 -10.20 9.47 4.76
C VAL A 60 -10.01 8.04 4.29
N THR A 61 -8.75 7.66 4.11
CA THR A 61 -8.30 6.26 4.06
C THR A 61 -7.67 5.93 5.41
N VAL A 62 -8.23 4.94 6.10
CA VAL A 62 -7.73 4.46 7.39
C VAL A 62 -6.77 3.29 7.17
N VAL A 63 -5.61 3.33 7.83
CA VAL A 63 -4.63 2.25 7.85
C VAL A 63 -4.44 1.78 9.29
N LEU A 64 -5.06 0.66 9.64
CA LEU A 64 -4.97 0.07 10.97
C LEU A 64 -3.72 -0.79 11.11
N ILE A 65 -3.02 -0.60 12.23
CA ILE A 65 -1.79 -1.34 12.60
C ILE A 65 -1.99 -2.25 13.80
N ASP A 66 -3.25 -2.42 14.26
CA ASP A 66 -3.58 -3.28 15.38
C ASP A 66 -3.11 -4.72 15.15
N LYS A 67 -2.52 -5.32 16.19
CA LYS A 67 -2.04 -6.70 16.20
C LYS A 67 -3.17 -7.69 16.49
N GLU A 68 -4.21 -7.25 17.19
CA GLU A 68 -5.35 -8.07 17.57
C GLU A 68 -6.41 -8.12 16.46
N ASP A 69 -7.13 -9.24 16.37
CA ASP A 69 -8.27 -9.37 15.48
C ASP A 69 -9.49 -8.65 16.10
N LEU A 70 -9.61 -7.38 15.73
CA LEU A 70 -10.79 -6.56 16.07
C LEU A 70 -12.02 -7.11 15.34
N ASP A 71 -13.18 -7.11 16.04
CA ASP A 71 -14.45 -7.47 15.41
C ASP A 71 -14.73 -6.58 14.20
N VAL A 72 -14.81 -7.21 13.02
CA VAL A 72 -14.83 -6.50 11.72
C VAL A 72 -16.12 -5.69 11.55
N ILE A 73 -17.24 -6.15 12.15
CA ILE A 73 -18.55 -5.52 11.97
C ILE A 73 -18.60 -4.22 12.77
N ASP A 74 -18.35 -4.29 14.08
CA ASP A 74 -18.34 -3.12 14.96
C ASP A 74 -17.31 -2.07 14.55
N LEU A 75 -16.10 -2.52 14.14
CA LEU A 75 -15.03 -1.66 13.67
C LEU A 75 -15.45 -0.78 12.48
N LYS A 76 -16.11 -1.40 11.49
CA LYS A 76 -16.51 -0.68 10.27
C LYS A 76 -17.55 0.38 10.54
N ASP A 77 -18.53 0.06 11.41
CA ASP A 77 -19.59 0.99 11.73
C ASP A 77 -19.08 2.15 12.60
N ARG A 78 -18.19 1.88 13.55
CA ARG A 78 -17.56 2.94 14.35
C ARG A 78 -16.68 3.86 13.51
N LEU A 79 -15.91 3.31 12.54
CA LEU A 79 -15.12 4.13 11.63
C LEU A 79 -16.00 4.98 10.70
N ARG A 80 -17.12 4.45 10.21
CA ARG A 80 -18.07 5.22 9.39
C ARG A 80 -18.73 6.34 10.14
N ASN A 81 -19.02 6.13 11.43
CA ASN A 81 -19.55 7.19 12.29
C ASN A 81 -18.53 8.29 12.57
N ALA A 82 -17.26 7.93 12.75
CA ALA A 82 -16.17 8.90 12.97
C ALA A 82 -15.76 9.64 11.70
N PHE A 83 -15.85 8.97 10.55
CA PHE A 83 -15.45 9.49 9.24
C PHE A 83 -16.59 9.32 8.23
N PRO A 84 -17.51 10.30 8.11
CA PRO A 84 -18.65 10.21 7.18
C PRO A 84 -18.23 10.01 5.72
N TYR A 85 -17.03 10.46 5.34
CA TYR A 85 -16.45 10.31 4.01
C TYR A 85 -15.28 9.33 3.99
N LEU A 86 -15.45 8.20 4.69
CA LEU A 86 -14.50 7.11 4.69
C LEU A 86 -14.40 6.47 3.30
N LEU A 87 -13.20 6.50 2.70
CA LEU A 87 -12.93 5.92 1.38
C LEU A 87 -12.59 4.44 1.47
N GLU A 88 -11.63 4.11 2.34
CA GLU A 88 -11.08 2.76 2.42
C GLU A 88 -10.57 2.46 3.84
N ILE A 89 -10.66 1.20 4.24
CA ILE A 89 -10.04 0.66 5.45
C ILE A 89 -8.99 -0.36 5.01
N ARG A 90 -7.73 -0.09 5.33
CA ARG A 90 -6.60 -1.01 5.12
C ARG A 90 -6.12 -1.54 6.47
N ARG A 91 -5.70 -2.79 6.50
CA ARG A 91 -4.99 -3.37 7.64
C ARG A 91 -3.55 -3.64 7.23
N GLU A 92 -2.62 -2.98 7.89
CA GLU A 92 -1.20 -3.26 7.74
C GLU A 92 -0.80 -4.33 8.76
N ARG A 93 -1.04 -5.60 8.43
CA ARG A 93 -0.49 -6.70 9.23
C ARG A 93 1.04 -6.74 9.04
N GLU A 94 1.77 -7.08 10.09
CA GLU A 94 3.24 -7.26 10.07
C GLU A 94 3.72 -8.39 9.10
N ARG A 95 2.95 -8.70 8.05
CA ARG A 95 3.35 -9.65 7.01
C ARG A 95 4.71 -9.34 6.38
N ARG A 96 5.20 -8.08 6.49
CA ARG A 96 6.50 -7.69 5.95
C ARG A 96 7.68 -8.37 6.64
N ALA A 97 7.60 -8.65 7.95
CA ALA A 97 8.69 -9.31 8.66
C ALA A 97 8.70 -10.82 8.38
N GLU A 98 7.52 -11.44 8.27
CA GLU A 98 7.37 -12.85 7.95
C GLU A 98 7.71 -13.11 6.47
N TYR A 99 7.25 -12.24 5.56
CA TYR A 99 7.59 -12.35 4.14
C TYR A 99 9.08 -12.13 3.87
N LYS A 100 9.74 -11.19 4.56
CA LYS A 100 11.21 -11.03 4.47
C LYS A 100 11.98 -12.21 5.06
N ARG A 101 11.47 -12.84 6.14
CA ARG A 101 12.08 -14.05 6.69
C ARG A 101 11.88 -15.26 5.78
N GLN A 102 10.70 -15.40 5.17
CA GLN A 102 10.44 -16.41 4.16
C GLN A 102 11.23 -16.16 2.87
N SER A 103 11.31 -14.92 2.37
CA SER A 103 12.11 -14.57 1.18
C SER A 103 13.60 -14.86 1.39
N ARG A 104 14.17 -14.57 2.57
CA ARG A 104 15.57 -14.92 2.87
C ARG A 104 15.80 -16.43 2.93
N LYS A 105 14.84 -17.19 3.50
CA LYS A 105 14.91 -18.65 3.44
C LYS A 105 14.78 -19.20 2.03
N ILE A 106 13.99 -18.56 1.18
CA ILE A 106 13.78 -18.95 -0.23
C ILE A 106 15.06 -18.71 -1.05
N GLU A 107 15.80 -17.64 -0.79
CA GLU A 107 17.08 -17.35 -1.46
C GLU A 107 18.21 -18.34 -1.08
N GLU A 108 18.08 -19.01 0.07
CA GLU A 108 19.02 -20.03 0.56
C GLU A 108 18.64 -21.46 0.17
N LEU A 109 17.43 -21.68 -0.36
CA LEU A 109 16.96 -23.00 -0.75
C LEU A 109 17.43 -23.36 -2.18
N ASP A 110 17.82 -24.61 -2.36
CA ASP A 110 18.06 -25.18 -3.69
C ASP A 110 16.78 -25.08 -4.54
N PRO A 111 16.88 -24.74 -5.85
CA PRO A 111 15.73 -24.65 -6.73
C PRO A 111 14.84 -25.88 -6.75
N PHE A 112 15.41 -27.06 -6.58
CA PHE A 112 14.67 -28.30 -6.48
C PHE A 112 13.80 -28.37 -5.21
N GLU A 113 14.39 -28.05 -4.05
CA GLU A 113 13.65 -28.01 -2.77
C GLU A 113 12.54 -26.96 -2.80
N LEU A 114 12.76 -25.83 -3.45
CA LEU A 114 11.78 -24.76 -3.61
C LEU A 114 10.57 -25.26 -4.42
N CYS A 115 10.82 -25.93 -5.55
CA CYS A 115 9.76 -26.51 -6.38
C CYS A 115 9.00 -27.61 -5.64
N CYS A 116 9.69 -28.50 -4.93
CA CYS A 116 9.04 -29.54 -4.11
C CYS A 116 8.15 -28.96 -3.03
N SER A 117 8.58 -27.87 -2.38
CA SER A 117 7.77 -27.20 -1.34
C SER A 117 6.51 -26.53 -1.90
N PHE A 118 6.55 -26.10 -3.17
CA PHE A 118 5.41 -25.48 -3.86
C PHE A 118 4.41 -26.51 -4.40
N LEU A 119 4.90 -27.62 -4.96
CA LEU A 119 4.07 -28.67 -5.55
C LEU A 119 3.40 -29.60 -4.51
N GLY A 120 3.90 -29.58 -3.27
CA GLY A 120 3.32 -30.32 -2.14
C GLY A 120 3.78 -31.76 -2.01
N GLU A 121 3.30 -32.45 -0.96
CA GLU A 121 3.74 -33.81 -0.57
C GLU A 121 3.23 -34.96 -1.50
N HIS A 122 2.54 -34.63 -2.58
CA HIS A 122 1.90 -35.63 -3.46
C HIS A 122 2.65 -35.95 -4.76
N MET A 123 3.91 -35.50 -4.87
CA MET A 123 4.74 -35.72 -6.03
C MET A 123 5.27 -37.17 -6.03
N ASP A 124 5.02 -37.92 -7.11
CA ASP A 124 5.56 -39.28 -7.30
C ASP A 124 7.05 -39.24 -7.74
N GLU A 125 7.67 -40.43 -7.84
CA GLU A 125 9.08 -40.55 -8.20
C GLU A 125 9.35 -40.13 -9.66
N GLU A 126 8.43 -40.41 -10.58
CA GLU A 126 8.56 -40.02 -11.99
C GLU A 126 8.50 -38.47 -12.16
N GLU A 127 7.61 -37.82 -11.44
CA GLU A 127 7.47 -36.38 -11.42
C GLU A 127 8.72 -35.70 -10.82
N ARG A 128 9.34 -36.30 -9.81
CA ARG A 128 10.60 -35.82 -9.21
C ARG A 128 11.79 -35.91 -10.18
N GLU A 129 11.91 -37.05 -10.92
CA GLU A 129 12.96 -37.21 -11.93
C GLU A 129 12.79 -36.19 -13.06
N MET A 130 11.56 -35.99 -13.52
CA MET A 130 11.24 -34.99 -14.55
C MET A 130 11.57 -33.58 -14.10
N LEU A 131 11.28 -33.23 -12.84
CA LEU A 131 11.61 -31.92 -12.26
C LEU A 131 13.12 -31.68 -12.20
N LEU A 132 13.90 -32.69 -11.80
CA LEU A 132 15.36 -32.62 -11.78
C LEU A 132 15.93 -32.41 -13.17
N ASP A 133 15.40 -33.09 -14.18
CA ASP A 133 15.86 -32.97 -15.56
C ASP A 133 15.58 -31.58 -16.13
N VAL A 134 14.40 -31.01 -15.83
CA VAL A 134 14.07 -29.64 -16.21
C VAL A 134 14.99 -28.62 -15.54
N ILE A 135 15.18 -28.73 -14.22
CA ILE A 135 16.06 -27.81 -13.48
C ILE A 135 17.49 -27.88 -14.00
N SER A 136 18.02 -29.07 -14.22
CA SER A 136 19.36 -29.28 -14.77
C SER A 136 19.51 -28.67 -16.16
N SER A 137 18.49 -28.77 -17.00
CA SER A 137 18.48 -28.20 -18.34
C SER A 137 18.49 -26.65 -18.33
N VAL A 138 17.76 -26.05 -17.39
CA VAL A 138 17.67 -24.60 -17.24
C VAL A 138 18.94 -24.00 -16.65
N GLN A 139 19.59 -24.70 -15.71
CA GLN A 139 20.83 -24.25 -15.08
C GLN A 139 22.05 -24.42 -15.98
N GLY A 140 21.91 -25.06 -17.14
CA GLY A 140 22.99 -25.24 -18.10
C GLY A 140 24.10 -26.18 -17.63
N VAL A 141 23.82 -26.99 -16.63
CA VAL A 141 24.72 -28.06 -16.18
C VAL A 141 24.52 -29.26 -17.12
N LYS A 142 25.49 -29.43 -18.01
CA LYS A 142 25.61 -30.64 -18.85
C LYS A 142 26.33 -31.71 -18.07
#